data_3b9f4c73c0012faa2634bcf01efa743d
#
_entry.id   3b9f4c73c0012faa2634bcf01efa743d
#
_cell.length_a   1.000
_cell.length_b   1.000
_cell.length_c   1.000
_cell.angle_alpha   90.00
_cell.angle_beta   90.00
_cell.angle_gamma   90.00
#
_symmetry.space_group_name_H-M   'P 1'
#
loop_
_entity.id
_entity.type
_entity.pdbx_description
1 polymer ?
#
loop_
_entity_poly.entity_id
_entity_poly.type
_entity_poly.pdbx_seq_one_letter_code
_entity_poly.pdbx_strand_id
1 'polypeptide(L)'
;MNVRAILQKTDEMPWVPASSLFGEKLLVDGKDVVFLKILSDRRQEGGGVAEMTRFSPPPGKRIRIKAVAESDEHVYLLKGGHEDGTGEPLRFPGDYLLHPKGLPHSAILSQETIALVIYAGEPDRIMEFRVENADR
;
A
#
# COMPACT_ATOMS: atom_id res chain seq x y z
N MET A 1 -23.68 2.06 21.04
CA MET A 1 -22.90 2.18 19.79
C MET A 1 -23.50 3.25 18.91
N ASN A 2 -22.68 4.19 18.46
CA ASN A 2 -23.11 5.19 17.49
C ASN A 2 -22.92 4.66 16.07
N VAL A 3 -24.02 4.46 15.37
CA VAL A 3 -23.97 4.07 13.96
C VAL A 3 -24.13 5.34 13.14
N ARG A 4 -23.04 5.81 12.55
CA ARG A 4 -23.06 7.01 11.70
C ARG A 4 -22.05 6.87 10.56
N ALA A 5 -22.30 7.63 9.50
CA ALA A 5 -21.38 7.69 8.38
C ALA A 5 -20.07 8.36 8.81
N ILE A 6 -18.98 7.92 8.19
CA ILE A 6 -17.65 8.53 8.32
C ILE A 6 -17.39 9.27 7.01
N LEU A 7 -17.14 10.57 7.10
CA LEU A 7 -16.79 11.40 5.93
C LEU A 7 -15.35 11.86 6.08
N GLN A 8 -14.54 11.59 5.06
CA GLN A 8 -13.18 12.12 4.97
C GLN A 8 -13.03 12.93 3.70
N LYS A 9 -12.45 14.10 3.81
CA LYS A 9 -12.07 14.91 2.65
C LYS A 9 -10.61 14.58 2.35
N THR A 10 -10.40 13.59 1.50
CA THR A 10 -9.08 12.97 1.34
C THR A 10 -8.02 13.93 0.80
N ASP A 11 -8.42 14.94 0.00
CA ASP A 11 -7.48 15.93 -0.50
C ASP A 11 -6.95 16.84 0.60
N GLU A 12 -7.68 16.94 1.72
CA GLU A 12 -7.28 17.76 2.87
C GLU A 12 -6.49 16.96 3.91
N MET A 13 -6.41 15.62 3.75
CA MET A 13 -5.68 14.76 4.67
C MET A 13 -4.20 14.78 4.34
N PRO A 14 -3.32 14.89 5.35
CA PRO A 14 -1.88 14.76 5.10
C PRO A 14 -1.51 13.31 4.82
N TRP A 15 -0.47 13.12 4.00
CA TRP A 15 0.17 11.83 3.87
C TRP A 15 1.03 11.58 5.10
N VAL A 16 0.84 10.45 5.75
CA VAL A 16 1.55 10.08 6.98
C VAL A 16 2.57 8.99 6.64
N PRO A 17 3.82 9.08 7.13
CA PRO A 17 4.81 8.03 6.87
C PRO A 17 4.31 6.67 7.31
N ALA A 18 4.42 5.67 6.44
CA ALA A 18 4.00 4.32 6.77
C ALA A 18 4.84 3.69 7.87
N SER A 19 6.10 4.13 8.04
CA SER A 19 6.96 3.64 9.10
C SER A 19 6.40 3.93 10.50
N SER A 20 5.58 4.96 10.64
CA SER A 20 4.92 5.28 11.92
C SER A 20 3.91 4.21 12.34
N LEU A 21 3.42 3.40 11.40
CA LEU A 21 2.45 2.33 11.64
C LEU A 21 3.06 0.94 11.51
N PHE A 22 3.98 0.75 10.56
CA PHE A 22 4.55 -0.55 10.22
C PHE A 22 6.01 -0.72 10.66
N GLY A 23 6.65 0.35 11.16
CA GLY A 23 7.98 0.28 11.71
C GLY A 23 9.11 0.54 10.71
N GLU A 24 10.33 0.44 11.21
CA GLU A 24 11.54 0.85 10.49
C GLU A 24 11.84 0.03 9.23
N LYS A 25 11.24 -1.15 9.09
CA LYS A 25 11.45 -2.01 7.91
C LYS A 25 11.01 -1.35 6.60
N LEU A 26 10.20 -0.30 6.68
CA LEU A 26 9.77 0.45 5.51
C LEU A 26 10.64 1.69 5.24
N LEU A 27 11.68 1.91 6.04
CA LEU A 27 12.63 3.00 5.81
C LEU A 27 13.72 2.57 4.84
N VAL A 28 14.17 3.51 4.02
CA VAL A 28 15.30 3.34 3.12
C VAL A 28 16.31 4.45 3.42
N ASP A 29 17.51 4.09 3.90
CA ASP A 29 18.52 5.05 4.34
C ASP A 29 17.94 6.07 5.33
N GLY A 30 17.09 5.58 6.24
CA GLY A 30 16.45 6.40 7.25
C GLY A 30 15.32 7.28 6.77
N LYS A 31 14.87 7.09 5.52
CA LYS A 31 13.80 7.91 4.92
C LYS A 31 12.59 7.07 4.55
N ASP A 32 11.41 7.66 4.65
CA ASP A 32 10.18 7.03 4.22
C ASP A 32 10.02 7.15 2.70
N VAL A 33 9.54 6.07 2.08
CA VAL A 33 9.16 6.05 0.66
C VAL A 33 7.72 5.54 0.49
N VAL A 34 7.06 5.19 1.59
CA VAL A 34 5.66 4.76 1.59
C VAL A 34 4.89 5.64 2.56
N PHE A 35 3.73 6.14 2.11
CA PHE A 35 2.90 7.07 2.88
C PHE A 35 1.46 6.60 2.83
N LEU A 36 0.71 6.92 3.89
CA LEU A 36 -0.68 6.49 4.06
C LEU A 36 -1.61 7.65 4.38
N LYS A 37 -2.87 7.50 3.98
CA LYS A 37 -4.00 8.25 4.53
C LYS A 37 -4.97 7.20 5.04
N ILE A 38 -5.16 7.11 6.36
CA ILE A 38 -6.12 6.17 6.94
C ILE A 38 -7.51 6.78 6.83
N LEU A 39 -8.35 6.18 5.99
CA LEU A 39 -9.70 6.68 5.75
C LEU A 39 -10.66 6.25 6.85
N SER A 40 -10.54 5.01 7.31
CA SER A 40 -11.30 4.50 8.44
C SER A 40 -10.59 3.27 8.99
N ASP A 41 -10.67 3.09 10.31
CA ASP A 41 -10.15 1.91 10.97
C ASP A 41 -11.22 1.41 11.96
N ARG A 42 -11.83 0.29 11.62
CA ARG A 42 -12.93 -0.27 12.41
C ARG A 42 -12.60 -1.65 12.97
N ARG A 43 -11.32 -1.94 13.14
CA ARG A 43 -10.91 -3.25 13.65
C ARG A 43 -11.46 -3.53 15.05
N GLN A 44 -11.58 -2.48 15.87
CA GLN A 44 -12.12 -2.64 17.23
C GLN A 44 -13.61 -2.99 17.23
N GLU A 45 -14.33 -2.70 16.14
CA GLU A 45 -15.74 -3.05 16.00
C GLU A 45 -15.94 -4.30 15.12
N GLY A 46 -14.89 -5.07 14.90
CA GLY A 46 -14.98 -6.27 14.07
C GLY A 46 -14.93 -6.01 12.57
N GLY A 47 -14.62 -4.79 12.16
CA GLY A 47 -14.45 -4.43 10.76
C GLY A 47 -12.98 -4.41 10.35
N GLY A 48 -12.68 -3.67 9.30
CA GLY A 48 -11.35 -3.58 8.74
C GLY A 48 -10.81 -2.17 8.65
N VAL A 49 -9.87 -1.98 7.73
CA VAL A 49 -9.18 -0.71 7.50
C VAL A 49 -9.34 -0.34 6.04
N ALA A 50 -9.67 0.93 5.79
CA ALA A 50 -9.62 1.51 4.45
C ALA A 50 -8.55 2.59 4.45
N GLU A 51 -7.66 2.55 3.47
CA GLU A 51 -6.56 3.51 3.38
C GLU A 51 -6.22 3.85 1.94
N MET A 52 -5.58 5.01 1.74
CA MET A 52 -4.87 5.31 0.51
C MET A 52 -3.39 5.12 0.77
N THR A 53 -2.69 4.47 -0.15
CA THR A 53 -1.27 4.20 -0.06
C THR A 53 -0.55 4.91 -1.19
N ARG A 54 0.57 5.57 -0.89
CA ARG A 54 1.44 6.18 -1.90
C ARG A 54 2.84 5.59 -1.77
N PHE A 55 3.30 4.96 -2.83
CA PHE A 55 4.67 4.49 -2.97
C PHE A 55 5.45 5.51 -3.79
N SER A 56 6.56 5.99 -3.26
CA SER A 56 7.39 7.02 -3.89
C SER A 56 8.83 6.53 -4.04
N PRO A 57 9.12 5.66 -5.02
CA PRO A 57 10.48 5.17 -5.20
C PRO A 57 11.42 6.33 -5.53
N PRO A 58 12.64 6.33 -4.98
CA PRO A 58 13.62 7.35 -5.36
C PRO A 58 13.96 7.28 -6.85
N PRO A 59 14.41 8.39 -7.46
CA PRO A 59 14.76 8.38 -8.89
C PRO A 59 15.77 7.29 -9.23
N GLY A 60 15.52 6.57 -10.34
CA GLY A 60 16.38 5.47 -10.79
C GLY A 60 16.28 4.20 -9.96
N LYS A 61 15.35 4.14 -9.03
CA LYS A 61 15.20 2.98 -8.15
C LYS A 61 13.78 2.41 -8.24
N ARG A 62 13.64 1.20 -7.72
CA ARG A 62 12.33 0.55 -7.62
C ARG A 62 12.14 -0.04 -6.24
N ILE A 63 10.90 -0.05 -5.79
CA ILE A 63 10.48 -0.68 -4.55
C ILE A 63 10.06 -2.11 -4.86
N ARG A 64 10.57 -3.06 -4.07
CA ARG A 64 10.12 -4.45 -4.12
C ARG A 64 9.54 -4.79 -2.77
N ILE A 65 8.25 -5.15 -2.74
CA ILE A 65 7.55 -5.49 -1.50
C ILE A 65 6.92 -6.87 -1.62
N LYS A 66 7.03 -7.65 -0.56
CA LYS A 66 6.39 -8.96 -0.43
C LYS A 66 5.61 -8.97 0.88
N ALA A 67 4.37 -9.43 0.83
CA ALA A 67 3.47 -9.42 1.98
C ALA A 67 2.59 -10.67 1.99
N VAL A 68 1.95 -10.92 3.13
CA VAL A 68 0.92 -11.95 3.26
C VAL A 68 -0.36 -11.29 3.72
N ALA A 69 -1.46 -11.57 3.05
CA ALA A 69 -2.76 -11.05 3.42
C ALA A 69 -3.23 -11.67 4.73
N GLU A 70 -3.41 -10.86 5.77
CA GLU A 70 -3.94 -11.31 7.06
C GLU A 70 -5.47 -11.29 7.09
N SER A 71 -6.07 -10.60 6.12
CA SER A 71 -7.49 -10.60 5.82
C SER A 71 -7.62 -10.35 4.33
N ASP A 72 -8.83 -10.44 3.77
CA ASP A 72 -9.02 -10.13 2.36
C ASP A 72 -8.62 -8.68 2.11
N GLU A 73 -7.72 -8.48 1.15
CA GLU A 73 -7.23 -7.16 0.77
C GLU A 73 -7.74 -6.82 -0.62
N HIS A 74 -8.46 -5.70 -0.72
CA HIS A 74 -8.91 -5.15 -2.00
C HIS A 74 -8.03 -3.97 -2.36
N VAL A 75 -7.45 -3.98 -3.56
CA VAL A 75 -6.56 -2.93 -4.05
C VAL A 75 -7.13 -2.37 -5.34
N TYR A 76 -7.28 -1.05 -5.40
CA TYR A 76 -7.67 -0.35 -6.61
C TYR A 76 -6.60 0.68 -6.95
N LEU A 77 -5.95 0.52 -8.11
CA LEU A 77 -4.87 1.41 -8.54
C LEU A 77 -5.45 2.70 -9.10
N LEU A 78 -5.03 3.83 -8.51
CA LEU A 78 -5.49 5.17 -8.90
C LEU A 78 -4.48 5.89 -9.79
N LYS A 79 -3.17 5.64 -9.56
CA LYS A 79 -2.07 6.29 -10.26
C LYS A 79 -0.87 5.37 -10.29
N GLY A 80 -0.04 5.46 -11.33
CA GLY A 80 1.16 4.66 -11.43
C GLY A 80 0.86 3.23 -11.82
N GLY A 81 1.45 2.27 -11.13
CA GLY A 81 1.21 0.85 -11.39
C GLY A 81 2.36 -0.02 -10.94
N HIS A 82 2.25 -1.30 -11.26
CA HIS A 82 3.26 -2.31 -10.95
C HIS A 82 3.98 -2.76 -12.22
N GLU A 83 5.21 -3.21 -12.07
CA GLU A 83 5.96 -3.82 -13.16
C GLU A 83 6.31 -5.27 -12.84
N ASP A 84 6.85 -5.99 -13.84
CA ASP A 84 7.18 -7.42 -13.72
C ASP A 84 8.61 -7.71 -13.25
N GLY A 85 9.41 -6.66 -12.98
CA GLY A 85 10.81 -6.78 -12.59
C GLY A 85 11.78 -6.55 -13.74
N THR A 86 11.32 -6.52 -14.98
CA THR A 86 12.14 -6.19 -16.15
C THR A 86 11.91 -4.76 -16.64
N GLY A 87 10.96 -4.06 -16.01
CA GLY A 87 10.53 -2.74 -16.43
C GLY A 87 9.24 -2.76 -17.24
N GLU A 88 8.75 -3.95 -17.62
CA GLU A 88 7.50 -4.04 -18.35
C GLU A 88 6.31 -3.80 -17.44
N PRO A 89 5.39 -2.90 -17.82
CA PRO A 89 4.19 -2.65 -17.02
C PRO A 89 3.36 -3.91 -16.89
N LEU A 90 2.89 -4.19 -15.67
CA LEU A 90 2.08 -5.36 -15.36
C LEU A 90 0.68 -4.98 -14.93
N ARG A 91 0.54 -3.93 -14.13
CA ARG A 91 -0.74 -3.43 -13.63
C ARG A 91 -0.80 -1.93 -13.81
N PHE A 92 -2.01 -1.42 -14.04
CA PHE A 92 -2.26 -0.06 -14.53
C PHE A 92 -3.31 0.63 -13.67
N PRO A 93 -3.39 1.98 -13.71
CA PRO A 93 -4.51 2.69 -13.09
C PRO A 93 -5.84 2.14 -13.59
N GLY A 94 -6.77 1.93 -12.66
CA GLY A 94 -8.05 1.30 -12.95
C GLY A 94 -8.09 -0.19 -12.69
N ASP A 95 -6.94 -0.83 -12.49
CA ASP A 95 -6.90 -2.25 -12.17
C ASP A 95 -7.33 -2.50 -10.74
N TYR A 96 -8.09 -3.57 -10.55
CA TYR A 96 -8.52 -4.05 -9.24
C TYR A 96 -7.89 -5.40 -8.95
N LEU A 97 -7.39 -5.57 -7.72
CA LEU A 97 -6.78 -6.80 -7.24
C LEU A 97 -7.47 -7.23 -5.95
N LEU A 98 -7.71 -8.51 -5.81
CA LEU A 98 -8.13 -9.10 -4.54
C LEU A 98 -7.08 -10.11 -4.11
N HIS A 99 -6.52 -9.91 -2.92
CA HIS A 99 -5.63 -10.87 -2.28
C HIS A 99 -6.40 -11.52 -1.12
N PRO A 100 -6.89 -12.76 -1.29
CA PRO A 100 -7.61 -13.45 -0.21
C PRO A 100 -6.71 -13.68 0.99
N LYS A 101 -7.31 -13.75 2.17
CA LYS A 101 -6.60 -14.04 3.42
C LYS A 101 -5.68 -15.27 3.24
N GLY A 102 -4.44 -15.13 3.67
CA GLY A 102 -3.42 -16.18 3.61
C GLY A 102 -2.57 -16.18 2.36
N LEU A 103 -2.95 -15.37 1.34
CA LEU A 103 -2.21 -15.34 0.08
C LEU A 103 -0.93 -14.54 0.20
N PRO A 104 0.25 -15.14 -0.06
CA PRO A 104 1.47 -14.36 -0.25
C PRO A 104 1.39 -13.64 -1.60
N HIS A 105 1.77 -12.37 -1.61
CA HIS A 105 1.76 -11.58 -2.84
C HIS A 105 2.89 -10.57 -2.84
N SER A 106 3.22 -10.06 -4.01
CA SER A 106 4.33 -9.11 -4.15
C SER A 106 4.00 -8.06 -5.20
N ALA A 107 4.73 -6.94 -5.12
CA ALA A 107 4.63 -5.87 -6.10
C ALA A 107 6.01 -5.25 -6.31
N ILE A 108 6.24 -4.79 -7.53
CA ILE A 108 7.46 -4.07 -7.91
C ILE A 108 7.00 -2.74 -8.52
N LEU A 109 7.52 -1.64 -7.97
CA LEU A 109 7.08 -0.31 -8.33
C LEU A 109 8.29 0.56 -8.62
N SER A 110 8.35 1.11 -9.85
CA SER A 110 9.44 1.98 -10.28
C SER A 110 8.98 3.42 -10.52
N GLN A 111 7.71 3.70 -10.23
CA GLN A 111 7.12 5.04 -10.35
C GLN A 111 6.21 5.32 -9.17
N GLU A 112 5.91 6.58 -8.95
CA GLU A 112 4.94 6.93 -7.91
C GLU A 112 3.61 6.22 -8.17
N THR A 113 3.13 5.49 -7.17
CA THR A 113 1.93 4.68 -7.30
C THR A 113 1.00 4.96 -6.12
N ILE A 114 -0.25 5.29 -6.43
CA ILE A 114 -1.27 5.55 -5.43
C ILE A 114 -2.39 4.53 -5.61
N ALA A 115 -2.79 3.91 -4.51
CA ALA A 115 -3.87 2.91 -4.50
C ALA A 115 -4.84 3.17 -3.37
N LEU A 116 -6.10 2.82 -3.59
CA LEU A 116 -7.07 2.65 -2.52
C LEU A 116 -6.99 1.19 -2.08
N VAL A 117 -6.76 0.98 -0.79
CA VAL A 117 -6.59 -0.35 -0.21
C VAL A 117 -7.63 -0.54 0.90
N ILE A 118 -8.38 -1.63 0.82
CA ILE A 118 -9.40 -1.95 1.82
C ILE A 118 -9.11 -3.34 2.35
N TYR A 119 -8.84 -3.43 3.66
CA TYR A 119 -8.64 -4.69 4.37
C TYR A 119 -9.94 -5.06 5.09
N ALA A 120 -10.39 -6.30 4.92
CA ALA A 120 -11.58 -6.79 5.62
C ALA A 120 -11.37 -6.91 7.13
N GLY A 121 -10.12 -6.99 7.57
CA GLY A 121 -9.71 -7.08 8.96
C GLY A 121 -8.33 -6.47 9.15
N GLU A 122 -7.38 -7.25 9.67
CA GLU A 122 -6.01 -6.79 9.86
C GLU A 122 -5.31 -6.52 8.53
N PRO A 123 -4.50 -5.47 8.45
CA PRO A 123 -3.65 -5.21 7.28
C PRO A 123 -2.64 -6.32 7.04
N ASP A 124 -2.06 -6.31 5.84
CA ASP A 124 -1.04 -7.26 5.43
C ASP A 124 0.14 -7.28 6.39
N ARG A 125 0.76 -8.46 6.52
CA ARG A 125 2.03 -8.62 7.20
C ARG A 125 3.14 -8.47 6.15
N ILE A 126 4.01 -7.49 6.35
CA ILE A 126 5.12 -7.23 5.44
C ILE A 126 6.23 -8.26 5.68
N MET A 127 6.56 -9.04 4.65
CA MET A 127 7.59 -10.07 4.72
C MET A 127 8.95 -9.57 4.26
N GLU A 128 8.94 -8.72 3.23
CA GLU A 128 10.16 -8.19 2.64
C GLU A 128 9.86 -6.83 2.05
N PHE A 129 10.75 -5.87 2.30
CA PHE A 129 10.68 -4.55 1.70
C PHE A 129 12.10 -4.10 1.38
N ARG A 130 12.34 -3.75 0.13
CA ARG A 130 13.65 -3.23 -0.26
C ARG A 130 13.53 -2.28 -1.44
N VAL A 131 14.52 -1.41 -1.56
CA VAL A 131 14.68 -0.50 -2.67
C VAL A 131 15.97 -0.89 -3.36
N GLU A 132 15.89 -1.09 -4.65
CA GLU A 132 17.02 -1.53 -5.46
C GLU A 132 17.14 -0.67 -6.72
N ASN A 133 18.30 -0.73 -7.38
CA ASN A 133 18.48 0.00 -8.63
C ASN A 133 17.56 -0.60 -9.70
N ALA A 134 16.93 0.29 -10.45
CA ALA A 134 16.11 -0.10 -11.59
C ALA A 134 17.01 -0.17 -12.83
N ASP A 135 17.77 -1.24 -12.96
CA ASP A 135 18.66 -1.46 -14.10
C ASP A 135 17.85 -1.75 -15.34
N ARG A 136 18.04 -0.91 -16.35
CA ARG A 136 17.32 -1.03 -17.62
C ARG A 136 18.23 -0.69 -18.78
#